data_6f6bc7ce9dfc78df8ffb500f4b3179a6
#
_entry.id   6f6bc7ce9dfc78df8ffb500f4b3179a6
#
_cell.length_a   1.000
_cell.length_b   1.000
_cell.length_c   1.000
_cell.angle_alpha   90.00
_cell.angle_beta   90.00
_cell.angle_gamma   90.00
#
_symmetry.space_group_name_H-M   'P 1'
#
loop_
_entity.id
_entity.type
_entity.pdbx_description
1 polymer ?
#
loop_
_entity_poly.entity_id
_entity_poly.type
_entity_poly.pdbx_seq_one_letter_code
_entity_poly.pdbx_strand_id
1 'polypeptide(L)'
;MGLADKRVQWPSVLSGGQKQRVALARALVGNPRVLAFDEPLGALDALTRISMQRLLERVWRDQGFTAILVTHDVSEAVALADRVLVIENGRIAHDIDVSIHRPRQRGSAELARLEGTILRELLKGGEEQGVE
;
A
#
# COMPACT_ATOMS: atom_id res chain seq x y z
N MET A 1 -19.60 4.93 2.24
CA MET A 1 -18.32 5.30 2.84
C MET A 1 -18.37 6.52 3.76
N GLY A 2 -19.53 6.99 4.14
CA GLY A 2 -19.70 8.06 5.12
C GLY A 2 -19.22 9.44 4.71
N LEU A 3 -19.14 9.72 3.39
CA LEU A 3 -18.64 10.99 2.87
C LEU A 3 -19.70 11.77 2.07
N ALA A 4 -20.95 11.34 2.12
CA ALA A 4 -22.02 11.97 1.33
C ALA A 4 -22.20 13.46 1.65
N ASP A 5 -22.15 13.80 2.92
CA ASP A 5 -22.29 15.16 3.43
C ASP A 5 -21.07 16.04 3.17
N LYS A 6 -19.94 15.44 2.74
CA LYS A 6 -18.71 16.16 2.42
C LYS A 6 -18.46 16.32 0.93
N ARG A 7 -19.36 15.87 0.08
CA ARG A 7 -19.21 15.92 -1.37
C ARG A 7 -19.01 17.32 -1.91
N VAL A 8 -19.64 18.31 -1.30
CA VAL A 8 -19.60 19.69 -1.77
C VAL A 8 -18.43 20.48 -1.20
N GLN A 9 -17.64 19.89 -0.34
CA GLN A 9 -16.49 20.54 0.25
C GLN A 9 -15.27 20.46 -0.68
N TRP A 10 -14.47 21.51 -0.68
CA TRP A 10 -13.23 21.52 -1.43
C TRP A 10 -12.23 20.54 -0.82
N PRO A 11 -11.43 19.84 -1.65
CA PRO A 11 -10.44 18.90 -1.12
C PRO A 11 -9.48 19.50 -0.10
N SER A 12 -9.20 20.79 -0.20
CA SER A 12 -8.27 21.47 0.70
C SER A 12 -8.74 21.55 2.15
N VAL A 13 -10.04 21.37 2.42
CA VAL A 13 -10.57 21.39 3.79
C VAL A 13 -10.68 19.99 4.40
N LEU A 14 -10.33 18.94 3.65
CA LEU A 14 -10.37 17.57 4.12
C LEU A 14 -9.04 17.18 4.75
N SER A 15 -9.08 16.34 5.79
CA SER A 15 -7.87 15.73 6.36
C SER A 15 -7.23 14.78 5.35
N GLY A 16 -5.97 14.41 5.58
CA GLY A 16 -5.26 13.44 4.74
C GLY A 16 -6.02 12.12 4.58
N GLY A 17 -6.57 11.57 5.69
CA GLY A 17 -7.36 10.35 5.65
C GLY A 17 -8.65 10.52 4.88
N GLN A 18 -9.31 11.67 5.02
CA GLN A 18 -10.54 11.96 4.28
C GLN A 18 -10.28 12.09 2.79
N LYS A 19 -9.18 12.71 2.40
CA LYS A 19 -8.77 12.80 0.99
C LYS A 19 -8.56 11.42 0.39
N GLN A 20 -7.93 10.52 1.12
CA GLN A 20 -7.71 9.15 0.66
C GLN A 20 -9.02 8.37 0.55
N ARG A 21 -9.95 8.55 1.47
CA ARG A 21 -11.28 7.92 1.39
C ARG A 21 -12.06 8.42 0.18
N VAL A 22 -11.99 9.71 -0.12
CA VAL A 22 -12.63 10.28 -1.32
C VAL A 22 -12.02 9.68 -2.58
N ALA A 23 -10.69 9.60 -2.65
CA ALA A 23 -10.01 9.01 -3.80
C ALA A 23 -10.40 7.55 -3.99
N LEU A 24 -10.47 6.77 -2.91
CA LEU A 24 -10.89 5.38 -2.96
C LEU A 24 -12.32 5.25 -3.42
N ALA A 25 -13.23 6.07 -2.90
CA ALA A 25 -14.63 6.05 -3.29
C ALA A 25 -14.81 6.36 -4.78
N ARG A 26 -14.07 7.34 -5.30
CA ARG A 26 -14.10 7.69 -6.72
C ARG A 26 -13.60 6.54 -7.58
N ALA A 27 -12.53 5.89 -7.16
CA ALA A 27 -11.97 4.77 -7.89
C ALA A 27 -12.93 3.57 -7.98
N LEU A 28 -13.78 3.39 -6.95
CA LEU A 28 -14.70 2.26 -6.88
C LEU A 28 -16.02 2.47 -7.63
N VAL A 29 -16.35 3.69 -8.04
CA VAL A 29 -17.65 4.01 -8.66
C VAL A 29 -17.93 3.14 -9.90
N GLY A 30 -16.93 2.84 -10.70
CA GLY A 30 -17.09 2.07 -11.93
C GLY A 30 -16.97 0.56 -11.77
N ASN A 31 -16.94 0.02 -10.56
CA ASN A 31 -16.69 -1.41 -10.30
C ASN A 31 -15.49 -1.93 -11.09
N PRO A 32 -14.30 -1.33 -10.93
CA PRO A 32 -13.13 -1.73 -11.72
C PRO A 32 -12.67 -3.14 -11.34
N ARG A 33 -12.04 -3.83 -12.29
CA ARG A 33 -11.40 -5.12 -12.04
C ARG A 33 -9.98 -4.96 -11.51
N VAL A 34 -9.34 -3.84 -11.87
CA VAL A 34 -7.98 -3.52 -11.45
C VAL A 34 -7.95 -2.09 -10.94
N LEU A 35 -7.40 -1.90 -9.75
CA LEU A 35 -7.16 -0.58 -9.18
C LEU A 35 -5.67 -0.41 -8.89
N ALA A 36 -5.11 0.69 -9.36
CA ALA A 36 -3.72 1.05 -9.09
C ALA A 36 -3.67 2.25 -8.16
N PHE A 37 -2.88 2.16 -7.11
CA PHE A 37 -2.68 3.22 -6.13
C PHE A 37 -1.22 3.64 -6.14
N ASP A 38 -0.94 4.91 -6.40
CA ASP A 38 0.41 5.46 -6.43
C ASP A 38 0.69 6.20 -5.12
N GLU A 39 1.45 5.56 -4.25
CA GLU A 39 1.82 6.07 -2.92
C GLU A 39 0.63 6.63 -2.12
N PRO A 40 -0.46 5.85 -1.98
CA PRO A 40 -1.71 6.42 -1.48
C PRO A 40 -1.65 6.86 -0.03
N LEU A 41 -0.70 6.34 0.75
CA LEU A 41 -0.64 6.55 2.20
C LEU A 41 0.61 7.30 2.65
N GLY A 42 1.44 7.73 1.70
CA GLY A 42 2.75 8.30 2.02
C GLY A 42 2.72 9.60 2.82
N ALA A 43 1.68 10.43 2.66
CA ALA A 43 1.57 11.71 3.34
C ALA A 43 0.83 11.64 4.68
N LEU A 44 0.41 10.45 5.11
CA LEU A 44 -0.39 10.28 6.32
C LEU A 44 0.49 10.04 7.54
N ASP A 45 0.02 10.44 8.71
CA ASP A 45 0.66 10.06 9.97
C ASP A 45 0.51 8.55 10.22
N ALA A 46 1.27 8.03 11.20
CA ALA A 46 1.35 6.58 11.43
C ALA A 46 0.00 5.94 11.75
N LEU A 47 -0.79 6.56 12.63
CA LEU A 47 -2.07 5.99 13.05
C LEU A 47 -3.10 6.05 11.93
N THR A 48 -3.16 7.17 11.22
CA THR A 48 -4.07 7.34 10.08
C THR A 48 -3.70 6.36 8.97
N ARG A 49 -2.41 6.16 8.73
CA ARG A 49 -1.92 5.20 7.73
C ARG A 49 -2.39 3.78 8.05
N ILE A 50 -2.27 3.34 9.31
CA ILE A 50 -2.74 2.02 9.72
C ILE A 50 -4.25 1.88 9.51
N SER A 51 -5.02 2.89 9.88
CA SER A 51 -6.46 2.89 9.68
C SER A 51 -6.83 2.79 8.19
N MET A 52 -6.12 3.51 7.34
CA MET A 52 -6.35 3.48 5.90
C MET A 52 -5.93 2.15 5.28
N GLN A 53 -4.86 1.55 5.76
CA GLN A 53 -4.46 0.21 5.30
C GLN A 53 -5.53 -0.83 5.60
N ARG A 54 -6.12 -0.77 6.80
CA ARG A 54 -7.22 -1.65 7.19
C ARG A 54 -8.46 -1.44 6.33
N LEU A 55 -8.78 -0.18 6.05
CA LEU A 55 -9.91 0.15 5.19
C LEU A 55 -9.69 -0.38 3.77
N LEU A 56 -8.52 -0.15 3.21
CA LEU A 56 -8.17 -0.60 1.86
C LEU A 56 -8.25 -2.13 1.76
N GLU A 57 -7.73 -2.85 2.74
CA GLU A 57 -7.79 -4.30 2.77
C GLU A 57 -9.23 -4.80 2.85
N ARG A 58 -10.06 -4.16 3.68
CA ARG A 58 -11.47 -4.52 3.82
C ARG A 58 -12.23 -4.32 2.52
N VAL A 59 -12.03 -3.18 1.87
CA VAL A 59 -12.69 -2.88 0.60
C VAL A 59 -12.23 -3.84 -0.49
N TRP A 60 -10.94 -4.16 -0.52
CA TRP A 60 -10.39 -5.13 -1.46
C TRP A 60 -11.03 -6.51 -1.27
N ARG A 61 -11.17 -6.97 -0.03
CA ARG A 61 -11.83 -8.25 0.27
C ARG A 61 -13.29 -8.26 -0.17
N ASP A 62 -14.01 -7.16 0.09
CA ASP A 62 -15.44 -7.07 -0.21
C ASP A 62 -15.70 -6.96 -1.70
N GLN A 63 -14.87 -6.23 -2.43
CA GLN A 63 -15.08 -5.95 -3.85
C GLN A 63 -14.40 -6.93 -4.80
N GLY A 64 -13.33 -7.58 -4.36
CA GLY A 64 -12.66 -8.61 -5.15
C GLY A 64 -11.84 -8.13 -6.34
N PHE A 65 -11.46 -6.85 -6.38
CA PHE A 65 -10.62 -6.34 -7.47
C PHE A 65 -9.16 -6.74 -7.29
N THR A 66 -8.40 -6.66 -8.38
CA THR A 66 -6.95 -6.76 -8.32
C THR A 66 -6.37 -5.40 -7.96
N ALA A 67 -5.59 -5.35 -6.89
CA ALA A 67 -5.01 -4.10 -6.41
C ALA A 67 -3.51 -4.05 -6.73
N ILE A 68 -3.07 -2.94 -7.28
CA ILE A 68 -1.65 -2.64 -7.50
C ILE A 68 -1.30 -1.44 -6.64
N LEU A 69 -0.34 -1.62 -5.74
CA LEU A 69 0.07 -0.57 -4.82
C LEU A 69 1.52 -0.20 -5.10
N VAL A 70 1.76 1.06 -5.45
CA VAL A 70 3.11 1.58 -5.61
C VAL A 70 3.50 2.30 -4.33
N THR A 71 4.56 1.86 -3.68
CA THR A 71 4.99 2.44 -2.42
C THR A 71 6.50 2.35 -2.25
N HIS A 72 7.07 3.27 -1.47
CA HIS A 72 8.47 3.21 -1.04
C HIS A 72 8.60 2.54 0.33
N ASP A 73 7.49 2.21 0.98
CA ASP A 73 7.48 1.68 2.34
C ASP A 73 7.37 0.16 2.29
N VAL A 74 8.47 -0.52 2.61
CA VAL A 74 8.52 -2.00 2.64
C VAL A 74 7.55 -2.57 3.66
N SER A 75 7.41 -1.92 4.81
CA SER A 75 6.47 -2.32 5.86
C SER A 75 5.03 -2.35 5.34
N GLU A 76 4.64 -1.31 4.60
CA GLU A 76 3.32 -1.24 3.97
C GLU A 76 3.14 -2.34 2.94
N ALA A 77 4.15 -2.56 2.10
CA ALA A 77 4.09 -3.58 1.06
C ALA A 77 3.84 -4.98 1.66
N VAL A 78 4.60 -5.38 2.68
CA VAL A 78 4.42 -6.71 3.28
C VAL A 78 3.15 -6.83 4.10
N ALA A 79 2.64 -5.72 4.62
CA ALA A 79 1.38 -5.74 5.37
C ALA A 79 0.17 -5.95 4.46
N LEU A 80 0.21 -5.43 3.24
CA LEU A 80 -0.95 -5.39 2.34
C LEU A 80 -0.89 -6.38 1.19
N ALA A 81 0.28 -6.64 0.63
CA ALA A 81 0.39 -7.34 -0.65
C ALA A 81 0.43 -8.86 -0.50
N ASP A 82 -0.08 -9.56 -1.52
CA ASP A 82 0.13 -10.99 -1.69
C ASP A 82 1.43 -11.27 -2.43
N ARG A 83 1.93 -10.27 -3.16
CA ARG A 83 3.13 -10.37 -3.97
C ARG A 83 3.81 -9.01 -4.02
N VAL A 84 5.10 -8.99 -3.80
CA VAL A 84 5.89 -7.75 -3.83
C VAL A 84 6.88 -7.82 -4.99
N LEU A 85 6.83 -6.80 -5.84
CA LEU A 85 7.76 -6.64 -6.94
C LEU A 85 8.69 -5.48 -6.62
N VAL A 86 9.99 -5.75 -6.65
CA VAL A 86 11.00 -4.71 -6.47
C VAL A 86 11.48 -4.26 -7.84
N ILE A 87 11.31 -2.98 -8.12
CA ILE A 87 11.67 -2.38 -9.41
C ILE A 87 12.99 -1.62 -9.26
N GLU A 88 13.96 -1.96 -10.08
CA GLU A 88 15.25 -1.27 -10.14
C GLU A 88 15.64 -1.08 -11.60
N ASN A 89 16.05 0.13 -11.96
CA ASN A 89 16.49 0.46 -13.32
C ASN A 89 15.48 0.06 -14.39
N GLY A 90 14.20 0.26 -14.12
CA GLY A 90 13.12 -0.06 -15.05
C GLY A 90 12.85 -1.56 -15.23
N ARG A 91 13.40 -2.40 -14.36
CA ARG A 91 13.23 -3.85 -14.41
C ARG A 91 12.71 -4.39 -13.09
N ILE A 92 12.08 -5.55 -13.15
CA ILE A 92 11.71 -6.28 -11.94
C ILE A 92 12.96 -7.00 -11.44
N ALA A 93 13.55 -6.46 -10.37
CA ALA A 93 14.74 -7.05 -9.76
C ALA A 93 14.41 -8.24 -8.87
N HIS A 94 13.29 -8.17 -8.14
CA HIS A 94 12.84 -9.23 -7.25
C HIS A 94 11.33 -9.39 -7.35
N ASP A 95 10.88 -10.63 -7.23
CA ASP A 95 9.47 -11.01 -7.24
C ASP A 95 9.26 -11.94 -6.04
N ILE A 96 8.58 -11.43 -5.01
CA ILE A 96 8.51 -12.08 -3.71
C ILE A 96 7.07 -12.39 -3.37
N ASP A 97 6.75 -13.66 -3.14
CA ASP A 97 5.44 -14.07 -2.66
C ASP A 97 5.34 -13.82 -1.15
N VAL A 98 4.25 -13.19 -0.75
CA VAL A 98 3.97 -12.94 0.67
C VAL A 98 2.97 -13.99 1.13
N SER A 99 3.46 -15.06 1.74
CA SER A 99 2.65 -16.21 2.15
C SER A 99 2.12 -16.10 3.58
N ILE A 100 2.16 -14.93 4.17
CA ILE A 100 1.67 -14.69 5.53
C ILE A 100 0.15 -14.60 5.50
N HIS A 101 -0.51 -15.41 6.32
CA HIS A 101 -1.96 -15.45 6.39
C HIS A 101 -2.56 -14.12 6.86
N ARG A 102 -3.72 -13.79 6.32
CA ARG A 102 -4.52 -12.64 6.76
C ARG A 102 -5.51 -13.07 7.86
N PRO A 103 -5.83 -12.22 8.82
CA PRO A 103 -5.31 -10.87 9.00
C PRO A 103 -3.87 -10.89 9.47
N ARG A 104 -3.06 -10.01 8.90
CA ARG A 104 -1.65 -9.88 9.26
C ARG A 104 -1.52 -8.93 10.44
N GLN A 105 -0.86 -9.39 11.48
CA GLN A 105 -0.71 -8.60 12.70
C GLN A 105 0.57 -7.79 12.63
N ARG A 106 0.43 -6.45 12.74
CA ARG A 106 1.58 -5.56 12.76
C ARG A 106 2.47 -5.89 13.94
N GLY A 107 3.79 -5.81 13.71
CA GLY A 107 4.76 -6.14 14.74
C GLY A 107 4.99 -7.64 14.92
N SER A 108 4.34 -8.48 14.14
CA SER A 108 4.59 -9.92 14.20
C SER A 108 6.00 -10.25 13.72
N ALA A 109 6.54 -11.35 14.24
CA ALA A 109 7.87 -11.82 13.84
C ALA A 109 7.92 -12.19 12.34
N GLU A 110 6.82 -12.73 11.81
CA GLU A 110 6.74 -13.10 10.40
C GLU A 110 6.85 -11.89 9.48
N LEU A 111 6.11 -10.82 9.77
CA LEU A 111 6.19 -9.58 8.98
C LEU A 111 7.57 -8.95 9.10
N ALA A 112 8.12 -8.89 10.30
CA ALA A 112 9.43 -8.30 10.51
C ALA A 112 10.54 -9.06 9.77
N ARG A 113 10.45 -10.37 9.73
CA ARG A 113 11.42 -11.22 9.03
C ARG A 113 11.38 -11.00 7.53
N LEU A 114 10.17 -10.96 6.96
CA LEU A 114 10.02 -10.72 5.52
C LEU A 114 10.45 -9.32 5.14
N GLU A 115 10.07 -8.33 5.93
CA GLU A 115 10.51 -6.94 5.73
C GLU A 115 12.04 -6.84 5.74
N GLY A 116 12.68 -7.49 6.72
CA GLY A 116 14.12 -7.51 6.80
C GLY A 116 14.79 -8.17 5.59
N THR A 117 14.20 -9.24 5.07
CA THR A 117 14.70 -9.91 3.86
C THR A 117 14.66 -8.97 2.66
N ILE A 118 13.55 -8.28 2.46
CA ILE A 118 13.39 -7.35 1.34
C ILE A 118 14.35 -6.17 1.47
N LEU A 119 14.47 -5.61 2.67
CA LEU A 119 15.39 -4.50 2.91
C LEU A 119 16.85 -4.88 2.60
N ARG A 120 17.27 -6.08 2.97
CA ARG A 120 18.61 -6.55 2.66
C ARG A 120 18.85 -6.63 1.15
N GLU A 121 17.87 -7.12 0.40
CA GLU A 121 18.00 -7.19 -1.05
C GLU A 121 18.05 -5.81 -1.69
N LEU A 122 17.25 -4.86 -1.20
CA LEU A 122 17.29 -3.48 -1.67
C LEU A 122 18.64 -2.81 -1.37
N LEU A 123 19.17 -3.03 -0.17
CA LEU A 123 20.46 -2.45 0.21
C LEU A 123 21.62 -3.03 -0.60
N LYS A 124 21.56 -4.32 -0.93
CA LYS A 124 22.57 -4.93 -1.81
C LYS A 124 22.57 -4.26 -3.18
N GLY A 125 21.39 -4.07 -3.77
CA GLY A 125 21.27 -3.40 -5.06
C GLY A 125 21.81 -1.97 -5.00
N GLY A 126 21.51 -1.24 -3.92
CA GLY A 126 22.02 0.10 -3.70
C GLY A 126 23.54 0.14 -3.56
N GLU A 127 24.12 -0.81 -2.82
CA GLU A 127 25.58 -0.91 -2.65
C GLU A 127 26.28 -1.22 -3.97
N GLU A 128 25.75 -2.14 -4.76
CA GLU A 128 26.30 -2.47 -6.07
C GLU A 128 26.28 -1.28 -7.01
N GLN A 129 25.24 -0.46 -6.93
CA GLN A 129 25.16 0.76 -7.72
C GLN A 129 26.01 1.89 -7.15
N GLY A 130 26.21 1.89 -5.84
CA GLY A 130 26.95 2.94 -5.14
C GLY A 130 28.46 2.83 -5.23
N VAL A 131 28.98 1.74 -5.79
CA VAL A 131 30.42 1.53 -5.93
C VAL A 131 31.01 2.36 -7.05
N GLU A 132 30.18 2.93 -7.86
CA GLU A 132 30.64 3.87 -8.88
C GLU A 132 31.30 5.12 -8.23
#